data_59f3be5a42fe251cdefd2e37545b7120
#
_entry.id   59f3be5a42fe251cdefd2e37545b7120
#
_cell.length_a   1.000
_cell.length_b   1.000
_cell.length_c   1.000
_cell.angle_alpha   90.00
_cell.angle_beta   90.00
_cell.angle_gamma   90.00
#
_symmetry.space_group_name_H-M   'P 1'
#
loop_
_entity.id
_entity.type
_entity.pdbx_description
1 polymer ?
#
loop_
_entity_poly.entity_id
_entity_poly.type
_entity_poly.pdbx_seq_one_letter_code
_entity_poly.pdbx_strand_id
1 'polypeptide(L)'
;MTSDLKTIGMDFAKWQDAVEAAIASQRLEVTGEVRGGQLIQFSDDSGAQINILAVEPFATFAGFNSATVAYGHVSMINDVLSLVDIIDPFGTPVATITCNLAQGPLLVDEPVQRWQQIRITALGIDVEVHDNADAYIRNGGETVGMLVSEGAEKIASGSGAVIPDASAQFSARVLSAEYRTNTLTGQRFIHATVDGLFAFDVCLPDAPELPARDSVLAGKVMLTAAVIPTEVTGCGGSGGGCGSGSCGCGGH
;
A
#
# COMPACT_ATOMS: atom_id res chain seq x y z
N MET A 1 -17.52 3.93 8.75
CA MET A 1 -16.54 4.47 9.72
C MET A 1 -15.32 4.89 8.94
N THR A 2 -14.71 6.03 9.31
CA THR A 2 -13.54 6.63 8.65
C THR A 2 -12.28 6.43 9.47
N SER A 3 -12.21 5.30 10.21
CA SER A 3 -11.08 4.99 11.11
C SER A 3 -9.74 4.91 10.39
N ASP A 4 -9.73 4.41 9.16
CA ASP A 4 -8.57 4.35 8.28
C ASP A 4 -8.06 5.75 7.89
N LEU A 5 -8.95 6.69 7.54
CA LEU A 5 -8.59 8.07 7.23
C LEU A 5 -7.98 8.80 8.44
N LYS A 6 -8.48 8.54 9.64
CA LYS A 6 -7.96 9.15 10.87
C LYS A 6 -6.49 8.83 11.09
N THR A 7 -6.04 7.65 10.69
CA THR A 7 -4.64 7.22 10.86
C THR A 7 -3.64 7.98 10.00
N ILE A 8 -4.14 8.67 8.97
CA ILE A 8 -3.33 9.49 8.04
C ILE A 8 -3.65 10.98 8.16
N GLY A 9 -4.21 11.38 9.32
CA GLY A 9 -4.52 12.78 9.61
C GLY A 9 -5.71 13.34 8.86
N MET A 10 -6.68 12.50 8.48
CA MET A 10 -7.91 12.90 7.79
C MET A 10 -9.14 12.46 8.59
N ASP A 11 -9.31 12.99 9.82
CA ASP A 11 -10.44 12.66 10.70
C ASP A 11 -11.72 13.37 10.24
N PHE A 12 -12.31 12.89 9.14
CA PHE A 12 -13.60 13.34 8.64
C PHE A 12 -14.73 12.48 9.19
N ALA A 13 -15.90 13.07 9.40
CA ALA A 13 -17.07 12.32 9.86
C ALA A 13 -17.56 11.30 8.83
N LYS A 14 -17.40 11.61 7.54
CA LYS A 14 -17.79 10.76 6.41
C LYS A 14 -16.71 10.73 5.34
N TRP A 15 -16.65 9.64 4.62
CA TRP A 15 -15.77 9.51 3.45
C TRP A 15 -16.07 10.56 2.37
N GLN A 16 -17.34 10.91 2.19
CA GLN A 16 -17.75 11.95 1.25
C GLN A 16 -17.09 13.29 1.55
N ASP A 17 -17.02 13.70 2.83
CA ASP A 17 -16.40 14.95 3.24
C ASP A 17 -14.90 14.97 2.89
N ALA A 18 -14.22 13.83 3.03
CA ALA A 18 -12.81 13.69 2.66
C ALA A 18 -12.60 13.82 1.14
N VAL A 19 -13.46 13.19 0.35
CA VAL A 19 -13.42 13.29 -1.12
C VAL A 19 -13.71 14.72 -1.58
N GLU A 20 -14.71 15.40 -1.01
CA GLU A 20 -15.02 16.79 -1.32
C GLU A 20 -13.84 17.72 -0.98
N ALA A 21 -13.18 17.51 0.16
CA ALA A 21 -11.99 18.27 0.52
C ALA A 21 -10.82 18.01 -0.44
N ALA A 22 -10.61 16.76 -0.85
CA ALA A 22 -9.60 16.38 -1.84
C ALA A 22 -9.87 17.04 -3.20
N ILE A 23 -11.13 17.07 -3.67
CA ILE A 23 -11.54 17.77 -4.90
C ILE A 23 -11.27 19.27 -4.77
N ALA A 24 -11.68 19.89 -3.66
CA ALA A 24 -11.50 21.32 -3.43
C ALA A 24 -10.02 21.75 -3.38
N SER A 25 -9.12 20.85 -3.03
CA SER A 25 -7.68 21.11 -2.99
C SER A 25 -7.03 21.34 -4.35
N GLN A 26 -7.69 20.94 -5.44
CA GLN A 26 -7.17 20.94 -6.81
C GLN A 26 -5.85 20.13 -6.99
N ARG A 27 -5.58 19.16 -6.11
CA ARG A 27 -4.39 18.31 -6.10
C ARG A 27 -4.69 16.88 -6.54
N LEU A 28 -5.82 16.68 -7.24
CA LEU A 28 -6.18 15.38 -7.81
C LEU A 28 -5.39 15.13 -9.10
N GLU A 29 -4.85 13.93 -9.21
CA GLU A 29 -4.14 13.47 -10.39
C GLU A 29 -4.84 12.22 -10.96
N VAL A 30 -4.96 12.13 -12.29
CA VAL A 30 -5.42 10.92 -12.96
C VAL A 30 -4.24 9.97 -13.06
N THR A 31 -4.33 8.84 -12.37
CA THR A 31 -3.28 7.82 -12.34
C THR A 31 -3.49 6.71 -13.38
N GLY A 32 -4.65 6.66 -14.01
CA GLY A 32 -4.94 5.74 -15.11
C GLY A 32 -6.38 5.79 -15.61
N GLU A 33 -6.62 5.13 -16.74
CA GLU A 33 -7.95 4.97 -17.34
C GLU A 33 -8.44 3.53 -17.14
N VAL A 34 -9.69 3.37 -16.71
CA VAL A 34 -10.32 2.08 -16.38
C VAL A 34 -11.73 2.06 -16.93
N ARG A 35 -12.07 1.12 -17.83
CA ARG A 35 -13.42 0.88 -18.35
C ARG A 35 -14.14 2.15 -18.83
N GLY A 36 -13.39 3.09 -19.44
CA GLY A 36 -13.93 4.37 -19.91
C GLY A 36 -14.13 5.44 -18.85
N GLY A 37 -13.74 5.18 -17.61
CA GLY A 37 -13.61 6.15 -16.53
C GLY A 37 -12.16 6.31 -16.09
N GLN A 38 -11.94 6.86 -14.90
CA GLN A 38 -10.62 7.23 -14.43
C GLN A 38 -10.34 6.70 -13.03
N LEU A 39 -9.09 6.29 -12.80
CA LEU A 39 -8.53 6.15 -11.47
C LEU A 39 -7.85 7.47 -11.13
N ILE A 40 -8.28 8.08 -10.03
CA ILE A 40 -7.84 9.39 -9.59
C ILE A 40 -7.23 9.25 -8.20
N GLN A 41 -6.15 9.96 -7.95
CA GLN A 41 -5.48 9.95 -6.65
C GLN A 41 -5.29 11.38 -6.14
N PHE A 42 -5.60 11.58 -4.87
CA PHE A 42 -5.12 12.70 -4.08
C PHE A 42 -3.87 12.26 -3.34
N SER A 43 -2.82 13.06 -3.38
CA SER A 43 -1.58 12.82 -2.63
C SER A 43 -1.21 14.03 -1.80
N ASP A 44 -0.92 13.79 -0.53
CA ASP A 44 -0.46 14.79 0.43
C ASP A 44 1.04 14.65 0.70
N ASP A 45 1.71 15.77 0.99
CA ASP A 45 3.15 15.79 1.27
C ASP A 45 3.54 14.96 2.50
N SER A 46 2.58 14.70 3.40
CA SER A 46 2.75 13.78 4.52
C SER A 46 2.82 12.30 4.11
N GLY A 47 2.53 11.98 2.87
CA GLY A 47 2.41 10.62 2.34
C GLY A 47 0.97 10.09 2.31
N ALA A 48 0.01 10.76 2.95
CA ALA A 48 -1.39 10.36 2.95
C ALA A 48 -2.00 10.44 1.55
N GLN A 49 -2.83 9.45 1.19
CA GLN A 49 -3.45 9.36 -0.13
C GLN A 49 -4.92 8.97 -0.03
N ILE A 50 -5.72 9.45 -0.99
CA ILE A 50 -7.07 8.97 -1.27
C ILE A 50 -7.10 8.49 -2.72
N ASN A 51 -7.49 7.25 -2.93
CA ASN A 51 -7.70 6.66 -4.25
C ASN A 51 -9.19 6.67 -4.58
N ILE A 52 -9.56 7.12 -5.76
CA ILE A 52 -10.94 7.28 -6.22
C ILE A 52 -11.08 6.59 -7.57
N LEU A 53 -11.86 5.52 -7.61
CA LEU A 53 -12.30 4.90 -8.85
C LEU A 53 -13.58 5.60 -9.32
N ALA A 54 -13.47 6.41 -10.37
CA ALA A 54 -14.54 7.25 -10.90
C ALA A 54 -15.32 6.55 -12.04
N VAL A 55 -15.53 5.26 -11.93
CA VAL A 55 -16.35 4.42 -12.83
C VAL A 55 -16.94 3.26 -12.04
N GLU A 56 -18.08 2.71 -12.48
CA GLU A 56 -18.70 1.56 -11.82
C GLU A 56 -17.81 0.29 -11.89
N PRO A 57 -17.69 -0.40 -10.75
CA PRO A 57 -18.19 -0.09 -9.42
C PRO A 57 -17.38 1.04 -8.77
N PHE A 58 -18.04 2.15 -8.40
CA PHE A 58 -17.36 3.26 -7.72
C PHE A 58 -16.73 2.81 -6.41
N ALA A 59 -15.50 3.26 -6.17
CA ALA A 59 -14.79 2.96 -4.93
C ALA A 59 -13.92 4.14 -4.48
N THR A 60 -13.80 4.29 -3.15
CA THR A 60 -12.83 5.20 -2.52
C THR A 60 -12.15 4.48 -1.38
N PHE A 61 -10.85 4.61 -1.28
CA PHE A 61 -10.07 3.96 -0.24
C PHE A 61 -8.80 4.75 0.08
N ALA A 62 -8.36 4.61 1.33
CA ALA A 62 -7.15 5.25 1.82
C ALA A 62 -5.91 4.56 1.25
N GLY A 63 -4.89 5.36 0.99
CA GLY A 63 -3.55 4.92 0.61
C GLY A 63 -2.48 5.67 1.40
N PHE A 64 -1.26 5.19 1.29
CA PHE A 64 -0.11 5.87 1.88
C PHE A 64 1.15 5.61 1.05
N ASN A 65 1.91 6.66 0.80
CA ASN A 65 3.21 6.57 0.13
C ASN A 65 4.29 6.20 1.14
N SER A 66 4.47 4.91 1.40
CA SER A 66 5.43 4.40 2.36
C SER A 66 6.88 4.46 1.86
N ALA A 67 7.83 4.42 2.79
CA ALA A 67 9.26 4.42 2.48
C ALA A 67 9.81 2.99 2.31
N THR A 68 9.19 2.02 2.99
CA THR A 68 9.62 0.62 2.94
C THR A 68 9.16 -0.07 1.64
N VAL A 69 9.98 -0.99 1.16
CA VAL A 69 9.71 -1.77 -0.06
C VAL A 69 9.86 -3.25 0.25
N ALA A 70 8.83 -4.02 -0.08
CA ALA A 70 8.84 -5.47 -0.11
C ALA A 70 8.77 -5.98 -1.55
N TYR A 71 8.99 -7.28 -1.74
CA TYR A 71 8.79 -7.95 -3.04
C TYR A 71 7.66 -8.95 -2.93
N GLY A 72 6.87 -9.09 -3.98
CA GLY A 72 5.77 -10.05 -3.95
C GLY A 72 5.15 -10.34 -5.30
N HIS A 73 4.21 -11.28 -5.27
CA HIS A 73 3.32 -11.59 -6.37
C HIS A 73 1.94 -11.03 -6.05
N VAL A 74 1.37 -10.26 -6.96
CA VAL A 74 0.08 -9.58 -6.78
C VAL A 74 -0.97 -10.23 -7.65
N SER A 75 -2.07 -10.65 -7.04
CA SER A 75 -3.28 -11.14 -7.71
C SER A 75 -4.47 -10.29 -7.28
N MET A 76 -5.28 -9.83 -8.21
CA MET A 76 -6.48 -9.07 -7.86
C MET A 76 -7.63 -10.00 -7.49
N ILE A 77 -8.36 -9.62 -6.43
CA ILE A 77 -9.61 -10.28 -6.00
C ILE A 77 -10.81 -9.51 -6.56
N ASN A 78 -10.72 -8.19 -6.56
CA ASN A 78 -11.67 -7.27 -7.18
C ASN A 78 -10.94 -5.96 -7.51
N ASP A 79 -11.65 -4.91 -7.90
CA ASP A 79 -11.04 -3.63 -8.29
C ASP A 79 -10.13 -2.98 -7.23
N VAL A 80 -10.32 -3.28 -5.95
CA VAL A 80 -9.60 -2.64 -4.85
C VAL A 80 -8.74 -3.63 -4.09
N LEU A 81 -9.29 -4.82 -3.79
CA LEU A 81 -8.65 -5.82 -2.94
C LEU A 81 -7.74 -6.72 -3.76
N SER A 82 -6.51 -6.84 -3.33
CA SER A 82 -5.51 -7.76 -3.86
C SER A 82 -5.10 -8.81 -2.84
N LEU A 83 -4.70 -9.98 -3.31
CA LEU A 83 -3.95 -10.99 -2.58
C LEU A 83 -2.47 -10.86 -2.98
N VAL A 84 -1.61 -10.72 -1.99
CA VAL A 84 -0.18 -10.52 -2.21
C VAL A 84 0.61 -11.60 -1.47
N ASP A 85 1.38 -12.37 -2.22
CA ASP A 85 2.38 -13.28 -1.67
C ASP A 85 3.69 -12.51 -1.53
N ILE A 86 4.03 -12.12 -0.32
CA ILE A 86 5.31 -11.47 0.00
C ILE A 86 6.40 -12.53 -0.06
N ILE A 87 7.49 -12.24 -0.76
CA ILE A 87 8.60 -13.15 -0.99
C ILE A 87 9.91 -12.59 -0.46
N ASP A 88 10.78 -13.51 -0.05
CA ASP A 88 12.17 -13.19 0.24
C ASP A 88 13.00 -12.98 -1.04
N PRO A 89 14.28 -12.56 -0.96
CA PRO A 89 15.13 -12.39 -2.13
C PRO A 89 15.38 -13.67 -2.94
N PHE A 90 15.05 -14.85 -2.40
CA PHE A 90 15.16 -16.13 -3.08
C PHE A 90 13.84 -16.58 -3.72
N GLY A 91 12.78 -15.81 -3.54
CA GLY A 91 11.43 -16.10 -4.06
C GLY A 91 10.61 -17.03 -3.17
N THR A 92 11.03 -17.26 -1.93
CA THR A 92 10.27 -18.06 -0.97
C THR A 92 9.17 -17.18 -0.35
N PRO A 93 7.89 -17.62 -0.36
CA PRO A 93 6.83 -16.89 0.33
C PRO A 93 7.10 -16.81 1.83
N VAL A 94 7.05 -15.58 2.38
CA VAL A 94 7.19 -15.30 3.82
C VAL A 94 5.88 -14.93 4.48
N ALA A 95 4.94 -14.36 3.70
CA ALA A 95 3.59 -14.03 4.13
C ALA A 95 2.64 -13.97 2.94
N THR A 96 1.37 -14.33 3.15
CA THR A 96 0.28 -14.05 2.21
C THR A 96 -0.70 -13.09 2.87
N ILE A 97 -0.95 -11.94 2.26
CA ILE A 97 -1.80 -10.89 2.80
C ILE A 97 -2.85 -10.43 1.78
N THR A 98 -3.96 -9.90 2.27
CA THR A 98 -4.87 -9.08 1.47
C THR A 98 -4.65 -7.61 1.78
N CYS A 99 -4.67 -6.76 0.77
CA CYS A 99 -4.54 -5.31 0.94
C CYS A 99 -5.32 -4.54 -0.13
N ASN A 100 -5.72 -3.32 0.21
CA ASN A 100 -6.28 -2.38 -0.75
C ASN A 100 -5.13 -1.85 -1.62
N LEU A 101 -5.15 -2.15 -2.91
CA LEU A 101 -4.07 -1.79 -3.84
C LEU A 101 -4.40 -0.51 -4.60
N ALA A 102 -3.54 0.49 -4.50
CA ALA A 102 -3.75 1.78 -5.15
C ALA A 102 -3.97 1.66 -6.68
N GLN A 103 -3.23 0.76 -7.34
CA GLN A 103 -3.36 0.48 -8.76
C GLN A 103 -4.33 -0.68 -9.07
N GLY A 104 -5.05 -1.19 -8.08
CA GLY A 104 -5.95 -2.33 -8.23
C GLY A 104 -6.88 -2.26 -9.43
N PRO A 105 -7.62 -1.13 -9.64
CA PRO A 105 -8.49 -0.99 -10.79
C PRO A 105 -7.82 -1.14 -12.16
N LEU A 106 -6.52 -0.85 -12.25
CA LEU A 106 -5.74 -1.00 -13.49
C LEU A 106 -5.27 -2.45 -13.72
N LEU A 107 -5.25 -3.27 -12.66
CA LEU A 107 -4.67 -4.60 -12.65
C LEU A 107 -5.71 -5.72 -12.53
N VAL A 108 -6.99 -5.38 -12.33
CA VAL A 108 -8.05 -6.38 -12.03
C VAL A 108 -8.25 -7.41 -13.15
N ASP A 109 -8.06 -7.02 -14.40
CA ASP A 109 -8.19 -7.89 -15.57
C ASP A 109 -6.83 -8.46 -16.04
N GLU A 110 -5.75 -8.13 -15.33
CA GLU A 110 -4.41 -8.58 -15.67
C GLU A 110 -4.08 -9.91 -14.98
N PRO A 111 -3.21 -10.74 -15.56
CA PRO A 111 -2.71 -11.93 -14.90
C PRO A 111 -1.88 -11.58 -13.66
N VAL A 112 -1.57 -12.59 -12.83
CA VAL A 112 -0.73 -12.43 -11.64
C VAL A 112 0.54 -11.64 -11.97
N GLN A 113 0.69 -10.51 -11.32
CA GLN A 113 1.87 -9.66 -11.44
C GLN A 113 2.98 -10.22 -10.56
N ARG A 114 4.00 -10.81 -11.18
CA ARG A 114 5.09 -11.48 -10.45
C ARG A 114 6.26 -10.54 -10.19
N TRP A 115 6.97 -10.74 -9.06
CA TRP A 115 8.21 -10.04 -8.71
C TRP A 115 8.05 -8.52 -8.65
N GLN A 116 6.89 -8.05 -8.16
CA GLN A 116 6.64 -6.64 -8.03
C GLN A 116 7.34 -6.07 -6.79
N GLN A 117 7.86 -4.85 -6.93
CA GLN A 117 8.21 -4.03 -5.79
C GLN A 117 6.94 -3.38 -5.24
N ILE A 118 6.70 -3.55 -3.95
CA ILE A 118 5.44 -3.17 -3.33
C ILE A 118 5.73 -2.39 -2.07
N ARG A 119 5.10 -1.24 -1.93
CA ARG A 119 5.04 -0.49 -0.68
C ARG A 119 3.81 -0.95 0.08
N ILE A 120 3.97 -1.28 1.35
CA ILE A 120 2.89 -1.78 2.22
C ILE A 120 2.82 -0.89 3.44
N THR A 121 1.59 -0.45 3.76
CA THR A 121 1.30 0.34 4.96
C THR A 121 0.13 -0.27 5.71
N ALA A 122 0.29 -0.37 7.02
CA ALA A 122 -0.77 -0.75 7.94
C ALA A 122 -1.43 0.51 8.53
N LEU A 123 -2.72 0.67 8.29
CA LEU A 123 -3.53 1.74 8.87
C LEU A 123 -4.15 1.22 10.18
N GLY A 124 -3.71 1.75 11.33
CA GLY A 124 -4.05 1.26 12.66
C GLY A 124 -5.50 1.53 13.05
N ILE A 125 -6.32 0.47 13.15
CA ILE A 125 -7.72 0.58 13.57
C ILE A 125 -7.83 0.50 15.09
N ASP A 126 -7.12 -0.47 15.68
CA ASP A 126 -7.06 -0.73 17.11
C ASP A 126 -5.68 -1.29 17.43
N VAL A 127 -4.75 -0.40 17.78
CA VAL A 127 -3.33 -0.72 17.96
C VAL A 127 -2.87 -0.25 19.32
N GLU A 128 -2.26 -1.16 20.06
CA GLU A 128 -1.63 -0.90 21.33
C GLU A 128 -0.12 -0.74 21.19
N VAL A 129 0.46 0.09 22.04
CA VAL A 129 1.91 0.30 22.15
C VAL A 129 2.40 -0.36 23.42
N HIS A 130 3.37 -1.27 23.31
CA HIS A 130 4.03 -1.92 24.43
C HIS A 130 5.48 -1.47 24.49
N ASP A 131 6.01 -1.18 25.68
CA ASP A 131 7.35 -0.62 25.88
C ASP A 131 8.47 -1.45 25.22
N ASN A 132 8.29 -2.77 25.17
CA ASN A 132 9.23 -3.73 24.58
C ASN A 132 8.57 -5.11 24.40
N ALA A 133 9.32 -6.06 23.80
CA ALA A 133 8.84 -7.41 23.57
C ALA A 133 8.44 -8.14 24.86
N ASP A 134 9.18 -7.98 25.95
CA ASP A 134 8.86 -8.61 27.23
C ASP A 134 7.55 -8.06 27.82
N ALA A 135 7.29 -6.77 27.68
CA ALA A 135 6.04 -6.16 28.10
C ALA A 135 4.86 -6.67 27.28
N TYR A 136 5.04 -6.79 25.96
CA TYR A 136 4.05 -7.38 25.05
C TYR A 136 3.68 -8.82 25.45
N ILE A 137 4.69 -9.68 25.67
CA ILE A 137 4.47 -11.08 26.08
C ILE A 137 3.79 -11.17 27.45
N ARG A 138 4.20 -10.34 28.44
CA ARG A 138 3.54 -10.31 29.78
C ARG A 138 2.08 -9.88 29.71
N ASN A 139 1.73 -9.05 28.72
CA ASN A 139 0.35 -8.60 28.51
C ASN A 139 -0.49 -9.58 27.67
N GLY A 140 0.01 -10.79 27.43
CA GLY A 140 -0.72 -11.85 26.74
C GLY A 140 -0.43 -11.96 25.24
N GLY A 141 0.55 -11.18 24.74
CA GLY A 141 1.03 -11.32 23.36
C GLY A 141 1.80 -12.64 23.18
N GLU A 142 1.72 -13.22 22.00
CA GLU A 142 2.37 -14.52 21.72
C GLU A 142 3.77 -14.32 21.13
N THR A 143 3.87 -13.70 19.98
CA THR A 143 5.10 -13.56 19.21
C THR A 143 5.22 -12.17 18.60
N VAL A 144 6.37 -11.52 18.72
CA VAL A 144 6.68 -10.30 17.97
C VAL A 144 7.09 -10.66 16.54
N GLY A 145 6.60 -9.87 15.57
CA GLY A 145 6.83 -10.14 14.15
C GLY A 145 5.71 -10.97 13.50
N MET A 146 4.55 -11.07 14.14
CA MET A 146 3.36 -11.73 13.57
C MET A 146 2.63 -10.80 12.60
N LEU A 147 2.11 -11.39 11.52
CA LEU A 147 1.17 -10.74 10.62
C LEU A 147 0.19 -11.80 10.09
N VAL A 148 -1.06 -11.71 10.50
CA VAL A 148 -2.14 -12.62 10.10
C VAL A 148 -3.20 -11.84 9.35
N SER A 149 -3.33 -12.12 8.05
CA SER A 149 -4.32 -11.48 7.19
C SER A 149 -5.63 -12.24 7.22
N GLU A 150 -6.64 -11.68 7.86
CA GLU A 150 -7.99 -12.29 7.95
C GLU A 150 -8.59 -12.55 6.56
N GLY A 151 -8.36 -11.64 5.61
CA GLY A 151 -8.85 -11.80 4.23
C GLY A 151 -8.14 -12.93 3.48
N ALA A 152 -6.83 -13.09 3.65
CA ALA A 152 -6.08 -14.20 3.04
C ALA A 152 -6.52 -15.55 3.59
N GLU A 153 -6.78 -15.67 4.90
CA GLU A 153 -7.32 -16.89 5.51
C GLU A 153 -8.71 -17.23 4.97
N LYS A 154 -9.58 -16.22 4.81
CA LYS A 154 -10.91 -16.40 4.21
C LYS A 154 -10.82 -16.95 2.79
N ILE A 155 -9.90 -16.41 1.97
CA ILE A 155 -9.65 -16.88 0.60
C ILE A 155 -9.11 -18.31 0.62
N ALA A 156 -8.12 -18.60 1.44
CA ALA A 156 -7.51 -19.93 1.56
C ALA A 156 -8.50 -21.00 2.02
N SER A 157 -9.49 -20.62 2.85
CA SER A 157 -10.56 -21.56 3.31
C SER A 157 -11.48 -22.03 2.18
N GLY A 158 -11.57 -21.27 1.06
CA GLY A 158 -12.42 -21.60 -0.09
C GLY A 158 -13.92 -21.63 0.20
N SER A 159 -14.35 -21.21 1.41
CA SER A 159 -15.73 -21.36 1.83
C SER A 159 -16.73 -20.45 1.09
N GLY A 160 -16.27 -19.32 0.58
CA GLY A 160 -17.12 -18.29 -0.04
C GLY A 160 -18.18 -17.66 0.89
N ALA A 161 -18.22 -18.09 2.15
CA ALA A 161 -19.26 -17.68 3.10
C ALA A 161 -19.05 -16.27 3.66
N VAL A 162 -17.82 -15.75 3.62
CA VAL A 162 -17.45 -14.43 4.15
C VAL A 162 -16.66 -13.68 3.10
N ILE A 163 -17.05 -12.43 2.86
CA ILE A 163 -16.32 -11.54 1.94
C ILE A 163 -14.96 -11.21 2.55
N PRO A 164 -13.83 -11.44 1.83
CA PRO A 164 -12.52 -11.03 2.30
C PRO A 164 -12.39 -9.51 2.31
N ASP A 165 -11.59 -9.00 3.22
CA ASP A 165 -11.23 -7.59 3.34
C ASP A 165 -9.72 -7.44 3.56
N ALA A 166 -9.22 -6.21 3.70
CA ALA A 166 -7.81 -5.92 3.92
C ALA A 166 -7.41 -5.89 5.42
N SER A 167 -8.25 -6.45 6.31
CA SER A 167 -7.97 -6.50 7.74
C SER A 167 -6.86 -7.50 8.06
N ALA A 168 -6.01 -7.12 9.00
CA ALA A 168 -4.97 -8.00 9.55
C ALA A 168 -4.77 -7.76 11.04
N GLN A 169 -4.30 -8.81 11.74
CA GLN A 169 -3.72 -8.71 13.08
C GLN A 169 -2.20 -8.73 12.96
N PHE A 170 -1.54 -7.86 13.68
CA PHE A 170 -0.08 -7.80 13.63
C PHE A 170 0.55 -7.54 14.99
N SER A 171 1.82 -7.89 15.09
CA SER A 171 2.74 -7.42 16.11
C SER A 171 4.10 -7.17 15.48
N ALA A 172 4.68 -6.00 15.68
CA ALA A 172 5.96 -5.64 15.09
C ALA A 172 6.75 -4.69 15.97
N ARG A 173 8.08 -4.79 15.87
CA ARG A 173 9.00 -3.92 16.59
C ARG A 173 9.16 -2.59 15.86
N VAL A 174 9.10 -1.49 16.60
CA VAL A 174 9.31 -0.14 16.06
C VAL A 174 10.80 0.08 15.77
N LEU A 175 11.11 0.44 14.54
CA LEU A 175 12.45 0.89 14.11
C LEU A 175 12.59 2.40 14.28
N SER A 176 11.56 3.14 13.86
CA SER A 176 11.48 4.60 13.99
C SER A 176 10.03 5.03 14.00
N ALA A 177 9.74 6.16 14.63
CA ALA A 177 8.44 6.80 14.58
C ALA A 177 8.60 8.32 14.55
N GLU A 178 7.70 9.00 13.87
CA GLU A 178 7.67 10.45 13.76
C GLU A 178 6.24 10.98 13.68
N TYR A 179 6.05 12.22 14.09
CA TYR A 179 4.81 12.91 13.79
C TYR A 179 4.84 13.46 12.37
N ARG A 180 3.76 13.26 11.65
CA ARG A 180 3.48 13.91 10.36
C ARG A 180 2.23 14.75 10.46
N THR A 181 2.13 15.78 9.65
CA THR A 181 0.95 16.64 9.57
C THR A 181 0.40 16.59 8.17
N ASN A 182 -0.86 16.19 8.06
CA ASN A 182 -1.57 16.21 6.79
C ASN A 182 -1.84 17.67 6.38
N THR A 183 -1.40 18.07 5.20
CA THR A 183 -1.48 19.48 4.76
C THR A 183 -2.90 19.89 4.36
N LEU A 184 -3.76 18.93 3.97
CA LEU A 184 -5.15 19.19 3.61
C LEU A 184 -5.99 19.57 4.84
N THR A 185 -5.75 18.93 5.98
CA THR A 185 -6.57 19.07 7.19
C THR A 185 -5.88 19.84 8.32
N GLY A 186 -4.55 19.94 8.29
CA GLY A 186 -3.73 20.43 9.39
C GLY A 186 -3.64 19.45 10.57
N GLN A 187 -4.19 18.24 10.46
CA GLN A 187 -4.21 17.24 11.53
C GLN A 187 -2.91 16.46 11.56
N ARG A 188 -2.45 16.19 12.77
CA ARG A 188 -1.26 15.38 13.03
C ARG A 188 -1.63 13.90 13.13
N PHE A 189 -0.69 13.05 12.75
CA PHE A 189 -0.76 11.61 12.92
C PHE A 189 0.65 11.05 13.17
N ILE A 190 0.76 9.78 13.52
CA ILE A 190 2.04 9.10 13.73
C ILE A 190 2.31 8.18 12.55
N HIS A 191 3.51 8.32 11.98
CA HIS A 191 4.08 7.38 11.01
C HIS A 191 5.22 6.62 11.68
N ALA A 192 5.19 5.30 11.61
CA ALA A 192 6.23 4.42 12.13
C ALA A 192 6.70 3.46 11.06
N THR A 193 8.00 3.16 11.04
CA THR A 193 8.57 2.03 10.31
C THR A 193 8.80 0.90 11.30
N VAL A 194 8.36 -0.30 10.96
CA VAL A 194 8.41 -1.46 11.83
C VAL A 194 9.12 -2.65 11.18
N ASP A 195 9.63 -3.52 12.05
CA ASP A 195 10.27 -4.79 11.71
C ASP A 195 9.38 -5.93 12.21
N GLY A 196 8.77 -6.63 11.26
CA GLY A 196 7.91 -7.80 11.49
C GLY A 196 8.43 -9.01 10.72
N LEU A 197 7.55 -9.75 10.03
CA LEU A 197 7.95 -10.78 9.06
C LEU A 197 8.76 -10.18 7.90
N PHE A 198 8.50 -8.93 7.59
CA PHE A 198 9.23 -8.06 6.68
C PHE A 198 9.08 -6.61 7.19
N ALA A 199 9.88 -5.69 6.71
CA ALA A 199 9.75 -4.28 7.07
C ALA A 199 8.56 -3.64 6.34
N PHE A 200 7.71 -2.91 7.06
CA PHE A 200 6.60 -2.15 6.51
C PHE A 200 6.32 -0.89 7.33
N ASP A 201 5.46 -0.04 6.83
CA ASP A 201 5.10 1.21 7.49
C ASP A 201 3.75 1.06 8.22
N VAL A 202 3.61 1.77 9.33
CA VAL A 202 2.36 1.83 10.13
C VAL A 202 1.97 3.28 10.32
N CYS A 203 0.72 3.61 10.03
CA CYS A 203 0.13 4.90 10.36
C CYS A 203 -0.86 4.75 11.52
N LEU A 204 -0.72 5.61 12.53
CA LEU A 204 -1.57 5.62 13.72
C LEU A 204 -2.22 7.00 13.90
N PRO A 205 -3.41 7.08 14.51
CA PRO A 205 -3.97 8.35 14.92
C PRO A 205 -3.01 9.14 15.79
N ASP A 206 -3.21 10.47 15.87
CA ASP A 206 -2.44 11.32 16.77
C ASP A 206 -2.53 10.86 18.21
N ALA A 207 -1.39 10.85 18.88
CA ALA A 207 -1.26 10.54 20.31
C ALA A 207 -0.23 11.47 20.94
N PRO A 208 -0.29 11.67 22.28
CA PRO A 208 0.63 12.57 22.99
C PRO A 208 2.10 12.17 22.87
N GLU A 209 2.38 10.88 22.79
CA GLU A 209 3.73 10.31 22.78
C GLU A 209 3.95 9.45 21.54
N LEU A 210 5.15 9.51 20.98
CA LEU A 210 5.58 8.63 19.90
C LEU A 210 5.94 7.25 20.45
N PRO A 211 5.62 6.16 19.72
CA PRO A 211 6.19 4.86 20.02
C PRO A 211 7.72 4.94 20.02
N ALA A 212 8.34 4.48 21.08
CA ALA A 212 9.79 4.48 21.19
C ALA A 212 10.41 3.44 20.24
N ARG A 213 11.66 3.63 19.87
CA ARG A 213 12.42 2.59 19.18
C ARG A 213 12.47 1.33 20.06
N ASP A 214 12.35 0.16 19.46
CA ASP A 214 12.29 -1.17 20.08
C ASP A 214 11.03 -1.42 20.93
N SER A 215 10.08 -0.50 20.98
CA SER A 215 8.71 -0.79 21.43
C SER A 215 8.01 -1.72 20.45
N VAL A 216 6.90 -2.31 20.86
CA VAL A 216 6.09 -3.20 20.03
C VAL A 216 4.73 -2.56 19.76
N LEU A 217 4.37 -2.45 18.50
CA LEU A 217 3.01 -2.16 18.07
C LEU A 217 2.29 -3.48 17.82
N ALA A 218 1.10 -3.64 18.37
CA ALA A 218 0.31 -4.84 18.17
C ALA A 218 -1.18 -4.50 18.11
N GLY A 219 -1.94 -5.21 17.26
CA GLY A 219 -3.37 -5.04 17.16
C GLY A 219 -3.91 -5.16 15.75
N LYS A 220 -5.08 -4.56 15.53
CA LYS A 220 -5.83 -4.64 14.28
C LYS A 220 -5.52 -3.47 13.36
N VAL A 221 -5.27 -3.79 12.09
CA VAL A 221 -4.97 -2.83 11.02
C VAL A 221 -5.78 -3.12 9.77
N MET A 222 -5.85 -2.12 8.89
CA MET A 222 -6.21 -2.30 7.49
C MET A 222 -4.97 -2.13 6.65
N LEU A 223 -4.66 -3.09 5.78
CA LEU A 223 -3.50 -3.03 4.92
C LEU A 223 -3.82 -2.29 3.62
N THR A 224 -2.94 -1.37 3.25
CA THR A 224 -2.95 -0.71 1.94
C THR A 224 -1.61 -0.90 1.27
N ALA A 225 -1.60 -0.95 -0.06
CA ALA A 225 -0.39 -1.16 -0.82
C ALA A 225 -0.36 -0.35 -2.12
N ALA A 226 0.84 -0.14 -2.63
CA ALA A 226 1.07 0.40 -3.97
C ALA A 226 2.21 -0.36 -4.65
N VAL A 227 2.00 -0.77 -5.89
CA VAL A 227 3.07 -1.30 -6.74
C VAL A 227 3.94 -0.15 -7.23
N ILE A 228 5.25 -0.32 -7.14
CA ILE A 228 6.20 0.64 -7.72
C ILE A 228 6.35 0.30 -9.20
N PRO A 229 5.99 1.22 -10.12
CA PRO A 229 6.17 0.99 -11.54
C PRO A 229 7.65 0.70 -11.83
N THR A 230 7.92 -0.42 -12.49
CA THR A 230 9.26 -0.66 -13.04
C THR A 230 9.42 0.31 -14.21
N GLU A 231 10.31 1.27 -14.10
CA GLU A 231 10.71 2.05 -15.28
C GLU A 231 11.26 1.06 -16.31
N VAL A 232 10.45 0.75 -17.31
CA VAL A 232 10.96 0.11 -18.51
C VAL A 232 11.86 1.14 -19.16
N THR A 233 13.15 1.10 -18.85
CA THR A 233 14.17 1.76 -19.65
C THR A 233 14.07 1.15 -21.05
N GLY A 234 13.20 1.71 -21.87
CA GLY A 234 13.13 1.42 -23.27
C GLY A 234 14.49 1.71 -23.86
N CYS A 235 15.24 0.68 -24.19
CA CYS A 235 16.29 0.78 -25.16
C CYS A 235 15.62 1.27 -26.44
N GLY A 236 15.58 2.59 -26.60
CA GLY A 236 15.25 3.23 -27.86
C GLY A 236 16.27 2.77 -28.89
N GLY A 237 15.92 1.73 -29.60
CA GLY A 237 16.58 1.35 -30.81
C GLY A 237 16.37 2.48 -31.80
N SER A 238 17.32 3.43 -31.85
CA SER A 238 17.51 4.33 -32.98
C SER A 238 17.79 3.45 -34.18
N GLY A 239 16.78 3.16 -34.98
CA GLY A 239 16.88 2.61 -36.29
C GLY A 239 17.70 3.55 -37.17
N GLY A 240 19.02 3.37 -37.19
CA GLY A 240 19.89 3.94 -38.17
C GLY A 240 19.59 3.29 -39.51
N GLY A 241 18.91 4.03 -40.41
CA GLY A 241 18.72 3.63 -41.78
C GLY A 241 20.08 3.47 -42.48
N CYS A 242 20.42 2.26 -42.87
CA CYS A 242 21.48 1.99 -43.78
C CYS A 242 21.11 2.51 -45.14
N GLY A 243 21.61 3.69 -45.50
CA GLY A 243 21.60 4.19 -46.87
C GLY A 243 22.44 3.29 -47.78
N SER A 244 21.83 2.75 -48.77
CA SER A 244 22.44 2.01 -49.86
C SER A 244 23.33 2.93 -50.67
N GLY A 245 24.64 2.95 -50.39
CA GLY A 245 25.67 3.55 -51.24
C GLY A 245 26.18 2.54 -52.22
N SER A 246 25.78 2.69 -53.49
CA SER A 246 26.34 1.99 -54.62
C SER A 246 27.74 2.49 -54.92
N CYS A 247 28.75 1.65 -54.69
CA CYS A 247 30.12 1.90 -55.20
C CYS A 247 30.35 1.07 -56.44
N GLY A 248 30.35 1.76 -57.58
CA GLY A 248 30.84 1.24 -58.83
C GLY A 248 32.35 1.19 -58.83
N CYS A 249 32.93 0.02 -59.09
CA CYS A 249 34.35 -0.14 -59.42
C CYS A 249 34.49 -0.21 -60.92
N GLY A 250 35.10 0.85 -61.48
CA GLY A 250 35.65 0.85 -62.82
C GLY A 250 37.12 0.38 -62.78
N GLY A 251 37.45 -0.40 -63.79
CA GLY A 251 38.64 -1.18 -63.88
C GLY A 251 39.94 -0.39 -64.23
N HIS A 252 40.99 -1.04 -64.01
CA HIS A 252 42.17 -1.31 -64.87
C HIS A 252 43.01 -2.38 -64.20
#